data_68b7081d3799246adf11a6ebae0b6ae3
#
_entry.id   68b7081d3799246adf11a6ebae0b6ae3
#
_cell.length_a   1.000
_cell.length_b   1.000
_cell.length_c   1.000
_cell.angle_alpha   90.00
_cell.angle_beta   90.00
_cell.angle_gamma   90.00
#
_symmetry.space_group_name_H-M   'P 1'
#
loop_
_entity.id
_entity.type
_entity.pdbx_description
1 polymer ?
#
loop_
_entity_poly.entity_id
_entity_poly.type
_entity_poly.pdbx_seq_one_letter_code
_entity_poly.pdbx_strand_id
1 'polypeptide(L)'
;MFRRFTLLPIVAISSCVLAQVPSSVSSVETYRIGDILVRLIIHNMEINPVIEVDTINRSDYEINDVFRVSSISLDNEKLDFNHSAGVFVEEYGERDNKVFFVLDYFYLHGGGSVLVDCEVSFEKEKILPPECRVKVN
;
A
#
# COMPACT_ATOMS: atom_id res chain seq x y z
N MET A 1 -54.02 43.66 -12.49
CA MET A 1 -53.40 42.93 -11.37
C MET A 1 -52.19 42.15 -11.92
N PHE A 2 -50.99 42.69 -11.83
CA PHE A 2 -49.76 42.03 -12.33
C PHE A 2 -49.13 41.27 -11.19
N ARG A 3 -49.12 39.91 -11.25
CA ARG A 3 -48.38 39.06 -10.34
C ARG A 3 -46.92 39.03 -10.79
N ARG A 4 -46.04 39.63 -10.02
CA ARG A 4 -44.57 39.53 -10.17
C ARG A 4 -44.13 38.14 -9.65
N PHE A 5 -43.68 37.28 -10.57
CA PHE A 5 -42.94 36.06 -10.22
C PHE A 5 -41.48 36.45 -9.93
N THR A 6 -41.13 36.32 -8.70
CA THR A 6 -39.70 36.44 -8.26
C THR A 6 -39.04 35.11 -8.47
N LEU A 7 -38.19 35.00 -9.50
CA LEU A 7 -37.31 33.84 -9.70
C LEU A 7 -36.16 33.96 -8.69
N LEU A 8 -36.10 33.04 -7.70
CA LEU A 8 -34.96 32.84 -6.86
C LEU A 8 -33.88 32.07 -7.63
N PRO A 9 -32.63 32.54 -7.69
CA PRO A 9 -31.55 31.75 -8.27
C PRO A 9 -31.18 30.61 -7.33
N ILE A 10 -31.32 29.37 -7.79
CA ILE A 10 -30.77 28.20 -7.10
C ILE A 10 -29.27 28.19 -7.32
N VAL A 11 -28.53 28.59 -6.29
CA VAL A 11 -27.07 28.44 -6.26
C VAL A 11 -26.75 26.96 -5.97
N ALA A 12 -26.39 26.22 -7.00
CA ALA A 12 -25.85 24.87 -6.84
C ALA A 12 -24.43 24.96 -6.27
N ILE A 13 -24.29 24.65 -4.98
CA ILE A 13 -22.99 24.52 -4.34
C ILE A 13 -22.44 23.15 -4.72
N SER A 14 -21.55 23.12 -5.72
CA SER A 14 -20.77 21.93 -6.04
C SER A 14 -19.78 21.68 -4.92
N SER A 15 -20.08 20.74 -4.03
CA SER A 15 -19.14 20.26 -3.03
C SER A 15 -18.07 19.42 -3.73
N CYS A 16 -16.92 20.01 -4.06
CA CYS A 16 -15.74 19.26 -4.45
C CYS A 16 -15.28 18.45 -3.22
N VAL A 17 -15.61 17.17 -3.19
CA VAL A 17 -15.02 16.24 -2.25
C VAL A 17 -13.57 16.01 -2.72
N LEU A 18 -12.64 16.73 -2.16
CA LEU A 18 -11.22 16.44 -2.33
C LEU A 18 -10.92 15.15 -1.57
N ALA A 19 -10.67 14.08 -2.32
CA ALA A 19 -10.13 12.85 -1.75
C ALA A 19 -8.75 13.18 -1.16
N GLN A 20 -8.68 13.32 0.16
CA GLN A 20 -7.41 13.51 0.85
C GLN A 20 -6.68 12.18 0.90
N VAL A 21 -5.51 12.13 0.27
CA VAL A 21 -4.55 11.04 0.50
C VAL A 21 -4.05 11.19 1.94
N PRO A 22 -4.07 10.12 2.76
CA PRO A 22 -3.55 10.19 4.11
C PRO A 22 -2.11 10.69 4.12
N SER A 23 -1.77 11.57 5.05
CA SER A 23 -0.42 12.16 5.18
C SER A 23 0.67 11.12 5.47
N SER A 24 0.28 9.91 5.85
CA SER A 24 1.18 8.77 6.07
C SER A 24 1.62 8.06 4.78
N VAL A 25 1.02 8.37 3.63
CA VAL A 25 1.37 7.72 2.36
C VAL A 25 2.55 8.41 1.71
N SER A 26 3.60 7.65 1.44
CA SER A 26 4.80 8.11 0.74
C SER A 26 4.78 7.79 -0.75
N SER A 27 4.25 6.63 -1.14
CA SER A 27 4.17 6.21 -2.54
C SER A 27 2.95 5.33 -2.79
N VAL A 28 2.39 5.46 -3.99
CA VAL A 28 1.31 4.59 -4.49
C VAL A 28 1.62 4.21 -5.92
N GLU A 29 1.71 2.91 -6.17
CA GLU A 29 1.90 2.37 -7.51
C GLU A 29 0.80 1.36 -7.84
N THR A 30 0.41 1.31 -9.11
CA THR A 30 -0.62 0.37 -9.57
C THR A 30 -0.05 -0.50 -10.69
N TYR A 31 -0.19 -1.80 -10.52
CA TYR A 31 0.27 -2.81 -11.48
C TYR A 31 -0.91 -3.59 -12.04
N ARG A 32 -0.78 -4.02 -13.28
CA ARG A 32 -1.68 -5.01 -13.87
C ARG A 32 -1.05 -6.39 -13.79
N ILE A 33 -1.67 -7.26 -12.99
CA ILE A 33 -1.22 -8.64 -12.82
C ILE A 33 -2.33 -9.57 -13.32
N GLY A 34 -2.13 -10.16 -14.51
CA GLY A 34 -3.19 -10.91 -15.16
C GLY A 34 -4.44 -10.05 -15.42
N ASP A 35 -5.56 -10.46 -14.86
CA ASP A 35 -6.85 -9.76 -14.99
C ASP A 35 -7.18 -8.83 -13.82
N ILE A 36 -6.30 -8.73 -12.82
CA ILE A 36 -6.50 -7.86 -11.67
C ILE A 36 -5.60 -6.61 -11.74
N LEU A 37 -6.06 -5.54 -11.11
CA LEU A 37 -5.22 -4.41 -10.75
C LEU A 37 -4.75 -4.58 -9.31
N VAL A 38 -3.47 -4.37 -9.10
CA VAL A 38 -2.85 -4.43 -7.78
C VAL A 38 -2.26 -3.07 -7.46
N ARG A 39 -2.62 -2.54 -6.31
CA ARG A 39 -2.07 -1.28 -5.82
C ARG A 39 -1.14 -1.56 -4.65
N LEU A 40 0.09 -1.08 -4.76
CA LEU A 40 1.08 -1.08 -3.71
C LEU A 40 1.15 0.31 -3.09
N ILE A 41 0.92 0.39 -1.80
CA ILE A 41 0.96 1.64 -1.03
C ILE A 41 2.06 1.52 0.00
N ILE A 42 3.04 2.41 -0.10
CA ILE A 42 4.12 2.52 0.88
C ILE A 42 3.82 3.72 1.76
N HIS A 43 3.62 3.48 3.04
CA HIS A 43 3.44 4.53 4.02
C HIS A 43 4.79 5.14 4.42
N ASN A 44 4.75 6.27 5.10
CA ASN A 44 5.95 6.85 5.69
C ASN A 44 6.45 5.91 6.79
N MET A 45 7.54 5.20 6.49
CA MET A 45 8.06 4.14 7.35
C MET A 45 8.61 4.65 8.70
N GLU A 46 8.86 5.95 8.82
CA GLU A 46 9.27 6.57 10.09
C GLU A 46 8.09 6.83 11.03
N ILE A 47 6.91 7.12 10.46
CA ILE A 47 5.72 7.51 11.22
C ILE A 47 4.75 6.35 11.35
N ASN A 48 4.54 5.63 10.25
CA ASN A 48 3.61 4.51 10.15
C ASN A 48 4.23 3.40 9.30
N PRO A 49 5.07 2.54 9.89
CA PRO A 49 5.82 1.53 9.16
C PRO A 49 4.91 0.39 8.67
N VAL A 50 4.20 0.65 7.59
CA VAL A 50 3.26 -0.27 6.94
C VAL A 50 3.43 -0.21 5.43
N ILE A 51 3.40 -1.37 4.80
CA ILE A 51 3.23 -1.54 3.35
C ILE A 51 1.86 -2.17 3.15
N GLU A 52 1.05 -1.58 2.28
CA GLU A 52 -0.29 -2.07 1.99
C GLU A 52 -0.37 -2.54 0.53
N VAL A 53 -1.01 -3.66 0.32
CA VAL A 53 -1.28 -4.22 -1.00
C VAL A 53 -2.79 -4.39 -1.13
N ASP A 54 -3.36 -3.78 -2.17
CA ASP A 54 -4.79 -3.90 -2.49
C ASP A 54 -4.97 -4.61 -3.82
N THR A 55 -6.01 -5.41 -3.94
CA THR A 55 -6.51 -5.87 -5.24
C THR A 55 -7.77 -5.11 -5.61
N ILE A 56 -7.85 -4.69 -6.86
CA ILE A 56 -8.92 -3.83 -7.37
C ILE A 56 -9.59 -4.52 -8.56
N ASN A 57 -10.91 -4.58 -8.52
CA ASN A 57 -11.71 -5.07 -9.63
C ASN A 57 -11.64 -4.09 -10.81
N ARG A 58 -11.37 -4.59 -12.02
CA ARG A 58 -11.25 -3.75 -13.22
C ARG A 58 -12.56 -3.23 -13.78
N SER A 59 -13.69 -3.87 -13.45
CA SER A 59 -14.99 -3.50 -13.98
C SER A 59 -15.67 -2.34 -13.24
N ASP A 60 -15.52 -2.30 -11.91
CA ASP A 60 -16.15 -1.30 -11.04
C ASP A 60 -15.13 -0.48 -10.22
N TYR A 61 -13.85 -0.84 -10.28
CA TYR A 61 -12.75 -0.26 -9.50
C TYR A 61 -12.94 -0.36 -7.98
N GLU A 62 -13.73 -1.31 -7.52
CA GLU A 62 -13.86 -1.59 -6.11
C GLU A 62 -12.68 -2.41 -5.59
N ILE A 63 -12.34 -2.20 -4.32
CA ILE A 63 -11.29 -2.95 -3.64
C ILE A 63 -11.86 -4.32 -3.25
N ASN A 64 -11.20 -5.39 -3.69
CA ASN A 64 -11.60 -6.78 -3.38
C ASN A 64 -10.92 -7.32 -2.13
N ASP A 65 -9.64 -7.02 -1.98
CA ASP A 65 -8.84 -7.49 -0.85
C ASP A 65 -7.78 -6.47 -0.46
N VAL A 66 -7.42 -6.44 0.81
CA VAL A 66 -6.41 -5.55 1.38
C VAL A 66 -5.50 -6.37 2.30
N PHE A 67 -4.20 -6.27 2.11
CA PHE A 67 -3.22 -6.87 2.99
C PHE A 67 -2.23 -5.83 3.49
N ARG A 68 -2.10 -5.70 4.81
CA ARG A 68 -1.18 -4.77 5.46
C ARG A 68 0.01 -5.51 6.04
N VAL A 69 1.20 -5.12 5.64
CA VAL A 69 2.47 -5.67 6.10
C VAL A 69 3.07 -4.71 7.12
N SER A 70 3.02 -5.07 8.38
CA SER A 70 3.69 -4.38 9.50
C SER A 70 4.74 -5.26 10.19
N SER A 71 4.87 -6.49 9.72
CA SER A 71 5.91 -7.45 10.12
C SER A 71 6.12 -8.46 9.01
N ILE A 72 7.29 -9.06 8.98
CA ILE A 72 7.64 -10.14 8.05
C ILE A 72 8.25 -11.31 8.81
N SER A 73 8.17 -12.49 8.21
CA SER A 73 8.80 -13.69 8.74
C SER A 73 9.99 -14.09 7.87
N LEU A 74 11.14 -14.25 8.51
CA LEU A 74 12.37 -14.79 7.92
C LEU A 74 12.71 -16.09 8.65
N ASP A 75 12.65 -17.21 7.96
CA ASP A 75 12.93 -18.53 8.56
C ASP A 75 12.18 -18.72 9.88
N ASN A 76 12.85 -18.58 11.01
CA ASN A 76 12.27 -18.72 12.34
C ASN A 76 12.17 -17.39 13.11
N GLU A 77 12.42 -16.26 12.44
CA GLU A 77 12.41 -14.93 13.06
C GLU A 77 11.25 -14.10 12.51
N LYS A 78 10.56 -13.40 13.40
CA LYS A 78 9.58 -12.39 13.05
C LYS A 78 10.21 -11.01 13.20
N LEU A 79 10.28 -10.26 12.11
CA LEU A 79 10.73 -8.88 12.09
C LEU A 79 9.52 -7.94 12.16
N ASP A 80 9.28 -7.37 13.34
CA ASP A 80 8.21 -6.41 13.57
C ASP A 80 8.72 -4.99 13.29
N PHE A 81 8.06 -4.29 12.36
CA PHE A 81 8.49 -2.96 11.95
C PHE A 81 8.41 -1.93 13.08
N ASN A 82 7.46 -2.09 14.00
CA ASN A 82 7.32 -1.22 15.16
C ASN A 82 8.38 -1.47 16.26
N HIS A 83 9.05 -2.62 16.21
CA HIS A 83 10.15 -2.99 17.13
C HIS A 83 11.52 -2.97 16.45
N SER A 84 11.70 -2.12 15.47
CA SER A 84 12.95 -1.89 14.76
C SER A 84 13.56 -0.55 15.14
N ALA A 85 14.85 -0.36 14.85
CA ALA A 85 15.47 0.96 14.84
C ALA A 85 15.10 1.76 13.60
N GLY A 86 14.58 1.10 12.56
CA GLY A 86 14.07 1.68 11.34
C GLY A 86 13.84 0.61 10.29
N VAL A 87 12.92 0.87 9.38
CA VAL A 87 12.67 0.05 8.19
C VAL A 87 12.59 0.98 6.99
N PHE A 88 13.38 0.69 5.97
CA PHE A 88 13.39 1.47 4.74
C PHE A 88 13.04 0.59 3.56
N VAL A 89 12.24 1.11 2.63
CA VAL A 89 11.94 0.44 1.38
C VAL A 89 12.95 0.91 0.34
N GLU A 90 13.85 0.00 -0.05
CA GLU A 90 14.95 0.29 -0.99
C GLU A 90 14.51 0.14 -2.44
N GLU A 91 13.67 -0.84 -2.71
CA GLU A 91 13.21 -1.19 -4.05
C GLU A 91 11.82 -1.79 -3.98
N TYR A 92 11.01 -1.55 -4.99
CA TYR A 92 9.69 -2.18 -5.13
C TYR A 92 9.24 -2.18 -6.59
N GLY A 93 8.32 -3.06 -6.92
CA GLY A 93 7.80 -3.15 -8.27
C GLY A 93 6.98 -4.42 -8.53
N GLU A 94 6.87 -4.76 -9.79
CA GLU A 94 6.27 -6.00 -10.28
C GLU A 94 7.37 -6.88 -10.89
N ARG A 95 7.31 -8.17 -10.62
CA ARG A 95 8.24 -9.18 -11.12
C ARG A 95 7.53 -10.54 -11.17
N ASP A 96 7.51 -11.16 -12.34
CA ASP A 96 6.93 -12.50 -12.54
C ASP A 96 5.48 -12.64 -12.04
N ASN A 97 4.63 -11.66 -12.34
CA ASN A 97 3.23 -11.59 -11.89
C ASN A 97 3.06 -11.53 -10.36
N LYS A 98 4.05 -11.02 -9.67
CA LYS A 98 4.03 -10.76 -8.24
C LYS A 98 4.43 -9.31 -7.99
N VAL A 99 3.94 -8.76 -6.90
CA VAL A 99 4.48 -7.51 -6.37
C VAL A 99 5.64 -7.85 -5.45
N PHE A 100 6.73 -7.12 -5.56
CA PHE A 100 7.88 -7.28 -4.67
C PHE A 100 8.25 -5.97 -4.00
N PHE A 101 8.88 -6.08 -2.85
CA PHE A 101 9.54 -4.98 -2.19
C PHE A 101 10.78 -5.48 -1.44
N VAL A 102 11.83 -4.67 -1.45
CA VAL A 102 13.07 -4.91 -0.73
C VAL A 102 13.15 -3.95 0.44
N LEU A 103 13.35 -4.50 1.62
CA LEU A 103 13.44 -3.75 2.87
C LEU A 103 14.87 -3.81 3.42
N ASP A 104 15.33 -2.68 3.94
CA ASP A 104 16.46 -2.62 4.86
C ASP A 104 15.90 -2.49 6.28
N TYR A 105 16.00 -3.57 7.06
CA TYR A 105 15.50 -3.65 8.42
C TYR A 105 16.65 -3.49 9.41
N PHE A 106 16.58 -2.44 10.22
CA PHE A 106 17.58 -2.15 11.27
C PHE A 106 17.11 -2.70 12.59
N TYR A 107 17.95 -3.56 13.19
CA TYR A 107 17.66 -4.15 14.48
C TYR A 107 17.71 -3.12 15.60
N LEU A 108 16.74 -3.16 16.51
CA LEU A 108 16.66 -2.24 17.65
C LEU A 108 17.81 -2.46 18.64
N HIS A 109 18.22 -3.72 18.79
CA HIS A 109 19.28 -4.13 19.72
C HIS A 109 20.38 -4.86 18.96
N GLY A 110 21.63 -4.66 19.40
CA GLY A 110 22.80 -5.33 18.84
C GLY A 110 23.40 -4.68 17.60
N GLY A 111 22.74 -3.67 17.05
CA GLY A 111 23.16 -2.98 15.82
C GLY A 111 23.07 -3.86 14.56
N GLY A 112 23.29 -3.23 13.42
CA GLY A 112 23.23 -3.89 12.12
C GLY A 112 21.85 -3.89 11.48
N SER A 113 21.84 -4.30 10.23
CA SER A 113 20.63 -4.40 9.42
C SER A 113 20.65 -5.66 8.57
N VAL A 114 19.48 -5.98 8.02
CA VAL A 114 19.31 -7.06 7.05
C VAL A 114 18.49 -6.57 5.88
N LEU A 115 18.97 -6.84 4.66
CA LEU A 115 18.23 -6.64 3.44
C LEU A 115 17.32 -7.84 3.21
N VAL A 116 16.04 -7.59 3.04
CA VAL A 116 15.01 -8.61 2.86
C VAL A 116 14.26 -8.37 1.57
N ASP A 117 14.20 -9.37 0.71
CA ASP A 117 13.42 -9.38 -0.52
C ASP A 117 12.12 -10.15 -0.28
N CYS A 118 10.99 -9.46 -0.38
CA CYS A 118 9.65 -10.01 -0.17
C CYS A 118 8.86 -10.00 -1.48
N GLU A 119 8.14 -11.09 -1.74
CA GLU A 119 7.24 -11.23 -2.87
C GLU A 119 5.82 -11.51 -2.38
N VAL A 120 4.85 -10.81 -2.96
CA VAL A 120 3.42 -10.98 -2.71
C VAL A 120 2.78 -11.62 -3.93
N SER A 121 2.19 -12.78 -3.74
CA SER A 121 1.49 -13.55 -4.76
C SER A 121 -0.03 -13.39 -4.61
N PHE A 122 -0.74 -13.70 -5.70
CA PHE A 122 -2.19 -13.58 -5.76
C PHE A 122 -2.80 -14.90 -6.21
N GLU A 123 -3.87 -15.30 -5.52
CA GLU A 123 -4.73 -16.39 -5.93
C GLU A 123 -6.06 -15.80 -6.37
N LYS A 124 -6.23 -15.60 -7.69
CA LYS A 124 -7.28 -14.75 -8.26
C LYS A 124 -7.15 -13.34 -7.70
N GLU A 125 -8.15 -12.86 -6.95
CA GLU A 125 -8.18 -11.53 -6.32
C GLU A 125 -7.68 -11.53 -4.87
N LYS A 126 -7.42 -12.71 -4.31
CA LYS A 126 -6.94 -12.86 -2.93
C LYS A 126 -5.44 -12.64 -2.84
N ILE A 127 -5.04 -11.83 -1.88
CA ILE A 127 -3.64 -11.55 -1.58
C ILE A 127 -3.13 -12.64 -0.63
N LEU A 128 -2.03 -13.29 -1.01
CA LEU A 128 -1.37 -14.25 -0.13
C LEU A 128 -0.34 -13.53 0.75
N PRO A 129 -0.03 -14.06 1.93
CA PRO A 129 1.03 -13.51 2.78
C PRO A 129 2.35 -13.39 2.03
N PRO A 130 3.14 -12.33 2.27
CA PRO A 130 4.43 -12.17 1.60
C PRO A 130 5.39 -13.30 1.95
N GLU A 131 6.10 -13.78 0.94
CA GLU A 131 7.23 -14.69 1.08
C GLU A 131 8.52 -13.88 1.05
N CYS A 132 9.28 -13.93 2.14
CA CYS A 132 10.47 -13.11 2.33
C CYS A 132 11.72 -13.97 2.48
N ARG A 133 12.82 -13.46 1.95
CA ARG A 133 14.15 -14.05 2.06
C ARG A 133 15.22 -12.98 2.25
N VAL A 134 16.33 -13.34 2.85
CA VAL A 134 17.49 -12.44 2.90
C VAL A 134 18.00 -12.19 1.49
N LYS A 135 18.16 -10.93 1.12
CA LYS A 135 18.77 -10.55 -0.16
C LYS A 135 20.29 -10.69 -0.02
N VAL A 136 20.84 -11.64 -0.78
CA VAL A 136 22.29 -11.82 -0.88
C VAL A 136 22.79 -10.89 -1.99
N ASN A 137 23.78 -10.06 -1.68
CA ASN A 137 24.45 -9.17 -2.64
C ASN A 137 25.40 -9.95 -3.55
#